data_329c8885b467c59c19ddf121ff33934b
#
_entry.id   329c8885b467c59c19ddf121ff33934b
#
_cell.length_a   1.000
_cell.length_b   1.000
_cell.length_c   1.000
_cell.angle_alpha   90.00
_cell.angle_beta   90.00
_cell.angle_gamma   90.00
#
_symmetry.space_group_name_H-M   'P 1'
#
loop_
_entity.id
_entity.type
_entity.pdbx_description
1 polymer ?
#
loop_
_entity_poly.entity_id
_entity_poly.type
_entity_poly.pdbx_seq_one_letter_code
_entity_poly.pdbx_strand_id
1 'polypeptide(L)'
;METHQFDVVIIGAGPIGGRASTLLAGEGLQVLMIEEHSEIGRPFQCAGLVTPSAMNAVGVHETVLEEVDGALIHGPSGTLVPVGTEGTLRTYVVCRKRFDQAVVQQGVEAGAHLWVNSVPTEVEVLPSHVQLKVKRNGTHHDIKAKLLIGADGAHSWTRRTFKMGHPKELMIGFQTEVVGYQGRSRWLEMYSGSEIAPGFFAWVIPSGFGTHRIGVWSTA
;
A
#
# COMPACT_ATOMS: atom_id res chain seq x y z
N MET A 1 -8.66 -28.13 -18.14
CA MET A 1 -8.71 -26.73 -17.63
C MET A 1 -7.94 -25.87 -18.62
N GLU A 2 -8.44 -24.69 -18.93
CA GLU A 2 -7.77 -23.76 -19.86
C GLU A 2 -6.56 -23.14 -19.14
N THR A 3 -5.39 -23.18 -19.79
CA THR A 3 -4.16 -22.60 -19.25
C THR A 3 -4.01 -21.19 -19.80
N HIS A 4 -4.01 -20.18 -18.91
CA HIS A 4 -3.76 -18.81 -19.28
C HIS A 4 -2.25 -18.55 -19.38
N GLN A 5 -1.83 -17.75 -20.36
CA GLN A 5 -0.40 -17.40 -20.55
C GLN A 5 -0.18 -15.91 -20.42
N PHE A 6 0.85 -15.54 -19.66
CA PHE A 6 1.30 -14.16 -19.47
C PHE A 6 2.83 -14.08 -19.54
N ASP A 7 3.36 -12.88 -19.79
CA ASP A 7 4.78 -12.63 -19.62
C ASP A 7 5.11 -12.48 -18.13
N VAL A 8 4.27 -11.72 -17.41
CA VAL A 8 4.46 -11.42 -16.00
C VAL A 8 3.16 -11.60 -15.21
N VAL A 9 3.26 -12.28 -14.07
CA VAL A 9 2.19 -12.30 -13.06
C VAL A 9 2.66 -11.54 -11.82
N ILE A 10 1.82 -10.62 -11.34
CA ILE A 10 2.05 -9.81 -10.14
C ILE A 10 1.06 -10.26 -9.06
N ILE A 11 1.56 -10.72 -7.92
CA ILE A 11 0.74 -11.06 -6.76
C ILE A 11 0.59 -9.82 -5.89
N GLY A 12 -0.65 -9.34 -5.74
CA GLY A 12 -1.02 -8.11 -5.03
C GLY A 12 -1.23 -6.93 -5.98
N ALA A 13 -2.43 -6.36 -5.94
CA ALA A 13 -2.80 -5.17 -6.69
C ALA A 13 -2.92 -3.93 -5.75
N GLY A 14 -1.94 -3.77 -4.86
CA GLY A 14 -1.70 -2.53 -4.14
C GLY A 14 -0.92 -1.53 -5.01
N PRO A 15 -0.48 -0.39 -4.44
CA PRO A 15 0.21 0.66 -5.20
C PRO A 15 1.51 0.18 -5.87
N ILE A 16 2.21 -0.78 -5.27
CA ILE A 16 3.44 -1.34 -5.85
C ILE A 16 3.11 -2.23 -7.06
N GLY A 17 2.13 -3.14 -6.91
CA GLY A 17 1.68 -4.00 -8.02
C GLY A 17 1.08 -3.19 -9.16
N GLY A 18 0.25 -2.18 -8.84
CA GLY A 18 -0.32 -1.27 -9.83
C GLY A 18 0.75 -0.50 -10.60
N ARG A 19 1.74 0.08 -9.90
CA ARG A 19 2.83 0.79 -10.59
C ARG A 19 3.70 -0.14 -11.45
N ALA A 20 4.02 -1.33 -10.93
CA ALA A 20 4.76 -2.33 -11.70
C ALA A 20 4.00 -2.74 -12.96
N SER A 21 2.69 -2.96 -12.84
CA SER A 21 1.85 -3.33 -14.00
C SER A 21 1.80 -2.23 -15.05
N THR A 22 1.70 -0.95 -14.66
CA THR A 22 1.74 0.20 -15.57
C THR A 22 3.02 0.21 -16.41
N LEU A 23 4.17 0.03 -15.75
CA LEU A 23 5.47 0.04 -16.42
C LEU A 23 5.64 -1.14 -17.37
N LEU A 24 5.31 -2.34 -16.91
CA LEU A 24 5.51 -3.57 -17.68
C LEU A 24 4.54 -3.69 -18.86
N ALA A 25 3.26 -3.36 -18.65
CA ALA A 25 2.28 -3.36 -19.73
C ALA A 25 2.56 -2.24 -20.75
N GLY A 26 3.07 -1.08 -20.30
CA GLY A 26 3.51 0.00 -21.17
C GLY A 26 4.65 -0.39 -22.10
N GLU A 27 5.47 -1.37 -21.74
CA GLU A 27 6.50 -1.98 -22.60
C GLU A 27 5.94 -3.11 -23.50
N GLY A 28 4.63 -3.30 -23.54
CA GLY A 28 3.95 -4.29 -24.38
C GLY A 28 3.94 -5.71 -23.85
N LEU A 29 4.30 -5.92 -22.56
CA LEU A 29 4.25 -7.24 -21.95
C LEU A 29 2.80 -7.60 -21.56
N GLN A 30 2.46 -8.90 -21.69
CA GLN A 30 1.20 -9.44 -21.18
C GLN A 30 1.30 -9.61 -19.67
N VAL A 31 0.64 -8.72 -18.93
CA VAL A 31 0.72 -8.65 -17.47
C VAL A 31 -0.61 -9.06 -16.83
N LEU A 32 -0.55 -9.89 -15.79
CA LEU A 32 -1.69 -10.19 -14.93
C LEU A 32 -1.40 -9.75 -13.50
N MET A 33 -2.25 -8.92 -12.92
CA MET A 33 -2.32 -8.65 -11.47
C MET A 33 -3.34 -9.57 -10.82
N ILE A 34 -2.98 -10.18 -9.69
CA ILE A 34 -3.83 -11.03 -8.85
C ILE A 34 -4.03 -10.36 -7.51
N GLU A 35 -5.29 -10.14 -7.11
CA GLU A 35 -5.68 -9.49 -5.86
C GLU A 35 -6.66 -10.38 -5.09
N GLU A 36 -6.37 -10.62 -3.81
CA GLU A 36 -7.20 -11.47 -2.95
C GLU A 36 -8.55 -10.84 -2.60
N HIS A 37 -8.62 -9.53 -2.46
CA HIS A 37 -9.84 -8.81 -2.12
C HIS A 37 -10.74 -8.58 -3.33
N SER A 38 -12.01 -8.32 -3.06
CA SER A 38 -13.00 -7.99 -4.11
C SER A 38 -12.89 -6.54 -4.60
N GLU A 39 -12.24 -5.68 -3.82
CA GLU A 39 -12.12 -4.25 -4.09
C GLU A 39 -10.69 -3.76 -3.79
N ILE A 40 -10.09 -3.06 -4.74
CA ILE A 40 -8.78 -2.44 -4.58
C ILE A 40 -8.82 -1.36 -3.48
N GLY A 41 -7.79 -1.33 -2.63
CA GLY A 41 -7.69 -0.38 -1.52
C GLY A 41 -8.57 -0.72 -0.30
N ARG A 42 -9.09 -1.94 -0.23
CA ARG A 42 -9.79 -2.49 0.92
C ARG A 42 -9.14 -3.80 1.38
N PRO A 43 -9.08 -4.07 2.70
CA PRO A 43 -9.39 -3.17 3.81
C PRO A 43 -8.43 -1.97 3.88
N PHE A 44 -8.85 -0.88 4.54
CA PHE A 44 -8.04 0.33 4.72
C PHE A 44 -6.98 0.09 5.80
N GLN A 45 -5.71 0.07 5.41
CA GLN A 45 -4.61 -0.38 6.28
C GLN A 45 -3.47 0.65 6.45
N CYS A 46 -3.61 1.88 5.94
CA CYS A 46 -2.51 2.84 5.93
C CYS A 46 -2.98 4.25 6.24
N ALA A 47 -2.16 5.00 6.99
CA ALA A 47 -2.41 6.39 7.32
C ALA A 47 -2.48 7.32 6.10
N GLY A 48 -1.92 6.90 4.96
CA GLY A 48 -2.05 7.61 3.69
C GLY A 48 -1.04 8.73 3.48
N LEU A 49 0.10 8.72 4.15
CA LEU A 49 1.17 9.66 3.89
C LEU A 49 1.98 9.24 2.65
N VAL A 50 2.09 10.14 1.68
CA VAL A 50 2.81 9.92 0.41
C VAL A 50 3.76 11.07 0.17
N THR A 51 5.04 10.77 -0.01
CA THR A 51 6.05 11.79 -0.31
C THR A 51 5.84 12.41 -1.70
N PRO A 52 6.29 13.66 -1.95
CA PRO A 52 6.22 14.27 -3.27
C PRO A 52 6.88 13.42 -4.37
N SER A 53 8.01 12.77 -4.08
CA SER A 53 8.66 11.89 -5.04
C SER A 53 7.84 10.65 -5.40
N ALA A 54 7.18 10.02 -4.42
CA ALA A 54 6.28 8.89 -4.67
C ALA A 54 5.02 9.33 -5.42
N MET A 55 4.46 10.49 -5.08
CA MET A 55 3.33 11.07 -5.82
C MET A 55 3.69 11.37 -7.28
N ASN A 56 4.85 11.99 -7.52
CA ASN A 56 5.32 12.28 -8.87
C ASN A 56 5.57 11.00 -9.70
N ALA A 57 5.95 9.91 -9.05
CA ALA A 57 6.16 8.64 -9.75
C ALA A 57 4.87 8.03 -10.30
N VAL A 58 3.71 8.35 -9.71
CA VAL A 58 2.40 7.79 -10.12
C VAL A 58 1.43 8.84 -10.67
N GLY A 59 1.58 10.12 -10.33
CA GLY A 59 0.82 11.25 -10.92
C GLY A 59 -0.66 11.32 -10.53
N VAL A 60 -1.09 10.69 -9.44
CA VAL A 60 -2.53 10.59 -9.03
C VAL A 60 -2.90 11.67 -7.99
N HIS A 61 -2.62 12.94 -8.31
CA HIS A 61 -2.82 14.09 -7.41
C HIS A 61 -4.29 14.31 -7.00
N GLU A 62 -5.25 13.85 -7.79
CA GLU A 62 -6.69 13.93 -7.50
C GLU A 62 -7.12 13.10 -6.28
N THR A 63 -6.22 12.30 -5.74
CA THR A 63 -6.44 11.48 -4.54
C THR A 63 -5.99 12.17 -3.25
N VAL A 64 -5.33 13.34 -3.37
CA VAL A 64 -4.85 14.13 -2.25
C VAL A 64 -6.03 14.71 -1.47
N LEU A 65 -5.98 14.56 -0.16
CA LEU A 65 -6.94 15.10 0.79
C LEU A 65 -6.39 16.34 1.49
N GLU A 66 -5.06 16.34 1.77
CA GLU A 66 -4.40 17.42 2.50
C GLU A 66 -2.93 17.46 2.12
N GLU A 67 -2.33 18.64 2.22
CA GLU A 67 -0.89 18.87 2.11
C GLU A 67 -0.30 19.12 3.49
N VAL A 68 0.88 18.58 3.77
CA VAL A 68 1.53 18.69 5.08
C VAL A 68 2.93 19.29 4.93
N ASP A 69 3.17 20.34 5.70
CA ASP A 69 4.43 21.09 5.71
C ASP A 69 5.39 20.57 6.80
N GLY A 70 4.87 19.93 7.84
CA GLY A 70 5.70 19.47 8.95
C GLY A 70 4.95 18.64 9.99
N ALA A 71 5.65 18.35 11.06
CA ALA A 71 5.17 17.59 12.21
C ALA A 71 5.46 18.31 13.53
N LEU A 72 4.53 18.19 14.47
CA LEU A 72 4.73 18.50 15.89
C LEU A 72 5.05 17.20 16.62
N ILE A 73 6.26 17.06 17.14
CA ILE A 73 6.68 15.85 17.84
C ILE A 73 6.53 16.09 19.34
N HIS A 74 5.63 15.34 19.96
CA HIS A 74 5.37 15.32 21.40
C HIS A 74 6.20 14.22 22.07
N GLY A 75 7.17 14.63 22.88
CA GLY A 75 8.01 13.73 23.68
C GLY A 75 7.32 13.33 25.00
N PRO A 76 7.79 12.24 25.64
CA PRO A 76 7.16 11.70 26.85
C PRO A 76 7.26 12.66 28.09
N SER A 77 8.19 13.59 28.07
CA SER A 77 8.34 14.61 29.11
C SER A 77 7.52 15.88 28.88
N GLY A 78 6.62 15.90 27.90
CA GLY A 78 5.88 17.10 27.49
C GLY A 78 6.68 18.03 26.59
N THR A 79 7.88 17.64 26.14
CA THR A 79 8.66 18.38 25.16
C THR A 79 7.95 18.40 23.82
N LEU A 80 7.83 19.57 23.20
CA LEU A 80 7.26 19.77 21.88
C LEU A 80 8.35 20.25 20.90
N VAL A 81 8.57 19.50 19.83
CA VAL A 81 9.55 19.81 18.79
C VAL A 81 8.86 19.95 17.44
N PRO A 82 8.80 21.16 16.85
CA PRO A 82 8.34 21.33 15.49
C PRO A 82 9.43 20.90 14.50
N VAL A 83 9.04 20.11 13.49
CA VAL A 83 9.92 19.66 12.39
C VAL A 83 9.25 19.99 11.07
N GLY A 84 9.86 20.87 10.30
CA GLY A 84 9.33 21.34 9.03
C GLY A 84 9.36 22.86 8.93
N THR A 85 8.89 23.39 7.80
CA THR A 85 8.83 24.82 7.53
C THR A 85 7.48 25.11 6.89
N GLU A 86 6.75 26.05 7.47
CA GLU A 86 5.43 26.47 6.96
C GLU A 86 5.52 26.87 5.47
N GLY A 87 4.57 26.44 4.66
CA GLY A 87 4.55 26.65 3.23
C GLY A 87 5.51 25.77 2.43
N THR A 88 6.25 24.85 3.10
CA THR A 88 7.15 23.92 2.42
C THR A 88 6.58 22.51 2.49
N LEU A 89 5.97 22.05 1.41
CA LEU A 89 5.37 20.72 1.31
C LEU A 89 6.38 19.61 1.63
N ARG A 90 6.03 18.77 2.59
CA ARG A 90 6.81 17.59 3.01
C ARG A 90 6.15 16.28 2.61
N THR A 91 4.83 16.21 2.71
CA THR A 91 4.08 15.00 2.37
C THR A 91 2.65 15.34 2.01
N TYR A 92 2.04 14.48 1.20
CA TYR A 92 0.60 14.48 0.93
C TYR A 92 -0.09 13.50 1.87
N VAL A 93 -1.31 13.84 2.27
CA VAL A 93 -2.26 12.89 2.86
C VAL A 93 -3.24 12.50 1.77
N VAL A 94 -3.32 11.21 1.46
CA VAL A 94 -4.18 10.72 0.39
C VAL A 94 -5.33 9.86 0.90
N CYS A 95 -6.42 9.80 0.15
CA CYS A 95 -7.40 8.73 0.29
C CYS A 95 -6.80 7.43 -0.27
N ARG A 96 -6.29 6.54 0.58
CA ARG A 96 -5.59 5.32 0.14
C ARG A 96 -6.45 4.42 -0.74
N LYS A 97 -7.76 4.34 -0.49
CA LYS A 97 -8.65 3.60 -1.39
C LYS A 97 -8.58 4.18 -2.81
N ARG A 98 -8.81 5.49 -2.96
CA ARG A 98 -8.77 6.15 -4.27
C ARG A 98 -7.38 6.13 -4.90
N PHE A 99 -6.34 6.33 -4.08
CA PHE A 99 -4.95 6.27 -4.52
C PHE A 99 -4.60 4.90 -5.11
N ASP A 100 -4.87 3.82 -4.36
CA ASP A 100 -4.57 2.46 -4.81
C ASP A 100 -5.38 2.12 -6.06
N GLN A 101 -6.66 2.48 -6.11
CA GLN A 101 -7.53 2.30 -7.29
C GLN A 101 -6.99 3.05 -8.51
N ALA A 102 -6.60 4.31 -8.36
CA ALA A 102 -6.08 5.11 -9.47
C ALA A 102 -4.76 4.54 -10.03
N VAL A 103 -3.84 4.13 -9.14
CA VAL A 103 -2.57 3.52 -9.56
C VAL A 103 -2.77 2.17 -10.27
N VAL A 104 -3.69 1.34 -9.78
CA VAL A 104 -4.03 0.06 -10.43
C VAL A 104 -4.74 0.28 -11.76
N GLN A 105 -5.63 1.28 -11.83
CA GLN A 105 -6.34 1.63 -13.05
C GLN A 105 -5.38 2.05 -14.17
N GLN A 106 -4.32 2.80 -13.87
CA GLN A 106 -3.27 3.11 -14.84
C GLN A 106 -2.63 1.84 -15.45
N GLY A 107 -2.43 0.80 -14.62
CA GLY A 107 -1.93 -0.48 -15.11
C GLY A 107 -2.91 -1.17 -16.06
N VAL A 108 -4.19 -1.14 -15.74
CA VAL A 108 -5.25 -1.69 -16.61
C VAL A 108 -5.35 -0.90 -17.92
N GLU A 109 -5.29 0.42 -17.87
CA GLU A 109 -5.28 1.29 -19.05
C GLU A 109 -4.05 1.09 -19.93
N ALA A 110 -2.90 0.74 -19.34
CA ALA A 110 -1.70 0.34 -20.07
C ALA A 110 -1.80 -1.06 -20.69
N GLY A 111 -2.88 -1.83 -20.43
CA GLY A 111 -3.13 -3.15 -21.01
C GLY A 111 -2.95 -4.32 -20.05
N ALA A 112 -2.67 -4.10 -18.76
CA ALA A 112 -2.59 -5.19 -17.79
C ALA A 112 -3.97 -5.76 -17.46
N HIS A 113 -4.02 -7.07 -17.22
CA HIS A 113 -5.21 -7.75 -16.71
C HIS A 113 -5.26 -7.68 -15.18
N LEU A 114 -6.46 -7.50 -14.62
CA LEU A 114 -6.69 -7.53 -13.17
C LEU A 114 -7.68 -8.64 -12.81
N TRP A 115 -7.26 -9.53 -11.91
CA TRP A 115 -8.11 -10.53 -11.30
C TRP A 115 -8.27 -10.23 -9.81
N VAL A 116 -9.44 -9.77 -9.42
CA VAL A 116 -9.87 -9.65 -8.01
C VAL A 116 -10.48 -10.96 -7.50
N ASN A 117 -10.70 -11.09 -6.19
CA ASN A 117 -11.14 -12.32 -5.52
C ASN A 117 -10.28 -13.53 -5.92
N SER A 118 -8.99 -13.32 -6.04
CA SER A 118 -8.05 -14.28 -6.63
C SER A 118 -6.85 -14.48 -5.72
N VAL A 119 -6.60 -15.72 -5.32
CA VAL A 119 -5.46 -16.07 -4.45
C VAL A 119 -4.60 -17.14 -5.11
N PRO A 120 -3.27 -17.00 -5.09
CA PRO A 120 -2.38 -18.06 -5.52
C PRO A 120 -2.43 -19.21 -4.50
N THR A 121 -2.48 -20.45 -4.98
CA THR A 121 -2.53 -21.64 -4.13
C THR A 121 -1.29 -22.51 -4.24
N GLU A 122 -0.74 -22.66 -5.44
CA GLU A 122 0.44 -23.46 -5.71
C GLU A 122 1.33 -22.74 -6.72
N VAL A 123 2.63 -22.96 -6.64
CA VAL A 123 3.60 -22.48 -7.63
C VAL A 123 4.70 -23.48 -7.84
N GLU A 124 5.09 -23.67 -9.08
CA GLU A 124 6.25 -24.44 -9.50
C GLU A 124 7.13 -23.57 -10.41
N VAL A 125 8.41 -23.51 -10.09
CA VAL A 125 9.40 -22.78 -10.92
C VAL A 125 10.11 -23.78 -11.79
N LEU A 126 9.89 -23.67 -13.08
CA LEU A 126 10.49 -24.52 -14.10
C LEU A 126 11.63 -23.75 -14.83
N PRO A 127 12.53 -24.42 -15.54
CA PRO A 127 13.67 -23.76 -16.19
C PRO A 127 13.28 -22.62 -17.18
N SER A 128 12.09 -22.71 -17.78
CA SER A 128 11.64 -21.75 -18.81
C SER A 128 10.45 -20.89 -18.41
N HIS A 129 9.78 -21.20 -17.30
CA HIS A 129 8.58 -20.48 -16.87
C HIS A 129 8.19 -20.82 -15.42
N VAL A 130 7.24 -20.06 -14.90
CA VAL A 130 6.56 -20.35 -13.64
C VAL A 130 5.18 -20.89 -13.96
N GLN A 131 4.81 -22.01 -13.33
CA GLN A 131 3.46 -22.55 -13.33
C GLN A 131 2.78 -22.18 -12.02
N LEU A 132 1.64 -21.49 -12.10
CA LEU A 132 0.91 -21.00 -10.94
C LEU A 132 -0.53 -21.52 -10.98
N LYS A 133 -1.03 -22.03 -9.84
CA LYS A 133 -2.47 -22.27 -9.65
C LYS A 133 -3.08 -21.13 -8.86
N VAL A 134 -4.18 -20.61 -9.35
CA VAL A 134 -4.92 -19.49 -8.75
C VAL A 134 -6.37 -19.92 -8.53
N LYS A 135 -6.87 -19.69 -7.33
CA LYS A 135 -8.29 -19.80 -7.02
C LYS A 135 -8.95 -18.44 -7.20
N ARG A 136 -9.79 -18.30 -8.20
CA ARG A 136 -10.56 -17.07 -8.51
C ARG A 136 -12.05 -17.34 -8.36
N ASN A 137 -12.75 -16.57 -7.52
CA ASN A 137 -14.19 -16.76 -7.25
C ASN A 137 -14.56 -18.22 -6.95
N GLY A 138 -13.71 -18.96 -6.27
CA GLY A 138 -13.92 -20.37 -5.93
C GLY A 138 -13.46 -21.38 -7.00
N THR A 139 -13.16 -20.96 -8.22
CA THR A 139 -12.70 -21.82 -9.34
C THR A 139 -11.18 -21.78 -9.46
N HIS A 140 -10.58 -22.94 -9.75
CA HIS A 140 -9.13 -23.04 -9.98
C HIS A 140 -8.78 -22.78 -11.44
N HIS A 141 -7.73 -22.02 -11.66
CA HIS A 141 -7.14 -21.69 -12.94
C HIS A 141 -5.66 -22.02 -12.96
N ASP A 142 -5.17 -22.57 -14.05
CA ASP A 142 -3.74 -22.77 -14.28
C ASP A 142 -3.20 -21.59 -15.09
N ILE A 143 -2.08 -21.01 -14.63
CA ILE A 143 -1.41 -19.87 -15.23
C ILE A 143 0.05 -20.21 -15.49
N LYS A 144 0.52 -19.90 -16.69
CA LYS A 144 1.91 -19.98 -17.09
C LYS A 144 2.46 -18.57 -17.28
N ALA A 145 3.60 -18.25 -16.67
CA ALA A 145 4.25 -16.96 -16.79
C ALA A 145 5.77 -17.08 -16.92
N LYS A 146 6.42 -16.12 -17.57
CA LYS A 146 7.89 -16.07 -17.63
C LYS A 146 8.50 -15.55 -16.32
N LEU A 147 7.75 -14.63 -15.64
CA LEU A 147 8.18 -13.99 -14.39
C LEU A 147 7.02 -13.91 -13.40
N LEU A 148 7.32 -14.12 -12.11
CA LEU A 148 6.42 -13.87 -11.00
C LEU A 148 6.98 -12.75 -10.13
N ILE A 149 6.16 -11.73 -9.83
CA ILE A 149 6.50 -10.60 -8.95
C ILE A 149 5.61 -10.66 -7.72
N GLY A 150 6.22 -10.67 -6.53
CA GLY A 150 5.50 -10.53 -5.26
C GLY A 150 5.38 -9.05 -4.88
N ALA A 151 4.14 -8.53 -4.83
CA ALA A 151 3.77 -7.19 -4.36
C ALA A 151 2.64 -7.26 -3.33
N ASP A 152 2.57 -8.36 -2.59
CA ASP A 152 1.48 -8.83 -1.73
C ASP A 152 1.63 -8.44 -0.25
N GLY A 153 2.37 -7.37 0.01
CA GLY A 153 2.39 -6.65 1.28
C GLY A 153 2.97 -7.42 2.48
N ALA A 154 2.55 -7.04 3.69
CA ALA A 154 3.14 -7.52 4.94
C ALA A 154 2.92 -9.02 5.18
N HIS A 155 1.76 -9.54 4.82
CA HIS A 155 1.38 -10.95 4.96
C HIS A 155 1.72 -11.80 3.74
N SER A 156 2.71 -11.39 2.96
CA SER A 156 3.12 -11.93 1.67
C SER A 156 3.07 -13.46 1.59
N TRP A 157 2.24 -13.99 0.70
CA TRP A 157 2.23 -15.38 0.28
C TRP A 157 3.53 -15.72 -0.45
N THR A 158 3.97 -14.81 -1.36
CA THR A 158 5.21 -14.96 -2.13
C THR A 158 6.42 -15.17 -1.20
N ARG A 159 6.59 -14.30 -0.21
CA ARG A 159 7.67 -14.41 0.77
C ARG A 159 7.68 -15.77 1.50
N ARG A 160 6.51 -16.23 1.96
CA ARG A 160 6.39 -17.53 2.66
C ARG A 160 6.71 -18.69 1.74
N THR A 161 6.16 -18.69 0.53
CA THR A 161 6.31 -19.76 -0.46
C THR A 161 7.76 -19.91 -0.91
N PHE A 162 8.44 -18.82 -1.18
CA PHE A 162 9.85 -18.81 -1.61
C PHE A 162 10.86 -18.75 -0.45
N LYS A 163 10.38 -18.83 0.81
CA LYS A 163 11.25 -18.85 2.02
C LYS A 163 12.22 -17.66 2.06
N MET A 164 11.76 -16.47 1.69
CA MET A 164 12.57 -15.24 1.57
C MET A 164 12.90 -14.60 2.93
N GLY A 165 12.83 -15.36 4.02
CA GLY A 165 13.09 -14.90 5.38
C GLY A 165 11.86 -14.29 6.04
N HIS A 166 12.04 -13.83 7.28
CA HIS A 166 11.00 -13.19 8.08
C HIS A 166 11.42 -11.79 8.50
N PRO A 167 10.50 -10.82 8.62
CA PRO A 167 10.82 -9.57 9.29
C PRO A 167 11.28 -9.85 10.72
N LYS A 168 12.28 -9.10 11.19
CA LYS A 168 12.81 -9.28 12.55
C LYS A 168 11.80 -8.86 13.60
N GLU A 169 10.94 -7.94 13.27
CA GLU A 169 9.96 -7.35 14.17
C GLU A 169 8.66 -7.06 13.40
N LEU A 170 7.54 -7.30 14.04
CA LEU A 170 6.21 -6.95 13.55
C LEU A 170 5.58 -5.97 14.51
N MET A 171 4.99 -4.91 13.97
CA MET A 171 4.21 -3.94 14.73
C MET A 171 2.74 -4.12 14.44
N ILE A 172 1.91 -3.92 15.46
CA ILE A 172 0.46 -3.90 15.33
C ILE A 172 0.02 -2.44 15.30
N GLY A 173 -0.81 -2.08 14.33
CA GLY A 173 -1.37 -0.75 14.18
C GLY A 173 -2.87 -0.72 14.39
N PHE A 174 -3.33 0.34 15.02
CA PHE A 174 -4.75 0.70 15.10
C PHE A 174 -4.92 2.12 14.61
N GLN A 175 -5.97 2.39 13.84
CA GLN A 175 -6.28 3.73 13.35
C GLN A 175 -7.80 3.93 13.24
N THR A 176 -8.25 5.15 13.56
CA THR A 176 -9.63 5.59 13.35
C THR A 176 -9.65 7.01 12.78
N GLU A 177 -10.79 7.42 12.23
CA GLU A 177 -11.03 8.81 11.84
C GLU A 177 -11.91 9.49 12.87
N VAL A 178 -11.57 10.73 13.19
CA VAL A 178 -12.30 11.58 14.15
C VAL A 178 -12.61 12.94 13.53
N VAL A 179 -13.65 13.58 14.04
CA VAL A 179 -14.07 14.94 13.69
C VAL A 179 -13.87 15.87 14.88
N GLY A 180 -13.72 17.18 14.61
CA GLY A 180 -13.66 18.21 15.65
C GLY A 180 -12.31 18.33 16.38
N TYR A 181 -11.29 17.58 15.97
CA TYR A 181 -9.94 17.79 16.50
C TYR A 181 -9.38 19.15 16.03
N GLN A 182 -8.80 19.92 16.96
CA GLN A 182 -8.24 21.24 16.68
C GLN A 182 -6.71 21.15 16.61
N GLY A 183 -6.20 20.68 15.46
CA GLY A 183 -4.78 20.64 15.17
C GLY A 183 -4.29 21.88 14.42
N ARG A 184 -2.98 22.04 14.30
CA ARG A 184 -2.37 23.05 13.44
C ARG A 184 -2.60 22.66 11.96
N SER A 185 -3.15 23.59 11.18
CA SER A 185 -3.35 23.39 9.75
C SER A 185 -2.05 23.03 9.03
N ARG A 186 -2.11 22.04 8.11
CA ARG A 186 -0.98 21.51 7.34
C ARG A 186 0.16 20.90 8.19
N TRP A 187 -0.12 20.55 9.44
CA TRP A 187 0.84 19.89 10.33
C TRP A 187 0.23 18.61 10.90
N LEU A 188 1.00 17.55 10.89
CA LEU A 188 0.64 16.34 11.63
C LEU A 188 1.24 16.38 13.03
N GLU A 189 0.71 15.57 13.93
CA GLU A 189 1.26 15.41 15.27
C GLU A 189 1.74 13.98 15.46
N MET A 190 2.86 13.82 16.14
CA MET A 190 3.46 12.54 16.49
C MET A 190 3.71 12.50 17.99
N TYR A 191 3.30 11.43 18.62
CA TYR A 191 3.42 11.21 20.05
C TYR A 191 4.33 10.01 20.30
N SER A 192 5.41 10.20 21.04
CA SER A 192 6.37 9.16 21.40
C SER A 192 6.36 8.89 22.89
N GLY A 193 6.81 7.70 23.28
CA GLY A 193 6.94 7.27 24.66
C GLY A 193 6.36 5.89 24.90
N SER A 194 6.97 5.16 25.84
CA SER A 194 6.61 3.77 26.15
C SER A 194 5.20 3.59 26.70
N GLU A 195 4.62 4.63 27.31
CA GLU A 195 3.25 4.59 27.83
C GLU A 195 2.19 4.84 26.74
N ILE A 196 2.58 5.53 25.64
CA ILE A 196 1.67 5.88 24.55
C ILE A 196 1.78 4.84 23.43
N ALA A 197 3.01 4.54 23.01
CA ALA A 197 3.29 3.69 21.86
C ALA A 197 4.62 2.95 22.08
N PRO A 198 4.64 1.86 22.86
CA PRO A 198 5.85 1.06 23.08
C PRO A 198 6.50 0.64 21.76
N GLY A 199 7.77 0.97 21.58
CA GLY A 199 8.57 0.63 20.41
C GLY A 199 8.33 1.47 19.16
N PHE A 200 7.32 2.39 19.16
CA PHE A 200 7.08 3.26 18.00
C PHE A 200 6.45 4.61 18.37
N PHE A 201 5.41 5.06 17.64
CA PHE A 201 4.71 6.32 17.92
C PHE A 201 3.21 6.26 17.59
N ALA A 202 2.44 7.18 18.17
CA ALA A 202 1.09 7.49 17.76
C ALA A 202 1.07 8.77 16.91
N TRP A 203 0.00 8.95 16.12
CA TRP A 203 -0.13 10.10 15.22
C TRP A 203 -1.52 10.70 15.23
N VAL A 204 -1.58 11.98 14.89
CA VAL A 204 -2.78 12.68 14.46
C VAL A 204 -2.46 13.30 13.10
N ILE A 205 -3.18 12.91 12.07
CA ILE A 205 -2.94 13.32 10.68
C ILE A 205 -4.19 13.99 10.14
N PRO A 206 -4.13 15.25 9.68
CA PRO A 206 -5.26 15.87 9.02
C PRO A 206 -5.63 15.09 7.75
N SER A 207 -6.90 14.78 7.58
CA SER A 207 -7.39 13.95 6.46
C SER A 207 -8.44 14.65 5.59
N GLY A 208 -8.47 15.98 5.64
CA GLY A 208 -9.38 16.83 4.88
C GLY A 208 -10.79 16.93 5.51
N PHE A 209 -11.57 17.91 5.08
CA PHE A 209 -12.98 18.10 5.49
C PHE A 209 -13.22 18.16 7.00
N GLY A 210 -12.25 18.68 7.77
CA GLY A 210 -12.34 18.75 9.23
C GLY A 210 -12.18 17.41 9.96
N THR A 211 -11.71 16.39 9.28
CA THR A 211 -11.40 15.08 9.84
C THR A 211 -9.90 14.90 10.09
N HIS A 212 -9.58 14.04 11.05
CA HIS A 212 -8.20 13.63 11.37
C HIS A 212 -8.14 12.12 11.54
N ARG A 213 -7.05 11.51 11.09
CA ARG A 213 -6.72 10.11 11.38
C ARG A 213 -5.87 10.06 12.62
N ILE A 214 -6.39 9.39 13.65
CA ILE A 214 -5.65 9.12 14.88
C ILE A 214 -5.29 7.64 14.89
N GLY A 215 -4.04 7.34 15.17
CA GLY A 215 -3.58 5.97 15.21
C GLY A 215 -2.31 5.79 16.01
N VAL A 216 -1.98 4.53 16.21
CA VAL A 216 -0.77 4.09 16.93
C VAL A 216 -0.23 2.83 16.29
N TRP A 217 1.08 2.70 16.24
CA TRP A 217 1.77 1.43 16.05
C TRP A 217 2.56 1.10 17.31
N SER A 218 2.57 -0.17 17.65
CA SER A 218 3.26 -0.67 18.83
C SER A 218 3.82 -2.07 18.59
N THR A 219 4.88 -2.39 19.30
CA THR A 219 5.45 -3.75 19.40
C THR A 219 4.87 -4.56 20.55
N ALA A 220 4.02 -3.96 21.39
CA ALA A 220 3.41 -4.60 22.57
C ALA A 220 2.08 -5.25 22.27
#